data_7e0b0afcdf5fb4391c5219c8894d94e5
#
_entry.id   7e0b0afcdf5fb4391c5219c8894d94e5
#
_cell.length_a   1.000
_cell.length_b   1.000
_cell.length_c   1.000
_cell.angle_alpha   90.00
_cell.angle_beta   90.00
_cell.angle_gamma   90.00
#
_symmetry.space_group_name_H-M   'P 1'
#
loop_
_entity.id
_entity.type
_entity.pdbx_description
1 polymer ?
#
loop_
_entity_poly.entity_id
_entity_poly.type
_entity_poly.pdbx_seq_one_letter_code
_entity_poly.pdbx_strand_id
1 'polypeptide(L)'
;MISSYQQEEELYYMEQKKNLVTLGSTGITVEKNSFGALPIQRISKEAAIGLLRKAYAAGVTFYDTARYYTDSEEKVGAAFEGMRDKIYIATKTGATTAEGFWKELHTSLEKLKTDYIDIYQFHNPAFCPKPGDGTGLYEAMLEAKEKGMIRHIGITNHRLNVAHEAIESGLYETLQFPFCYLATDKDLELVQDCKKAG
;
A
#
# COMPACT_ATOMS: atom_id res chain seq x y z
N MET A 1 2.29 30.29 32.70
CA MET A 1 2.07 30.90 31.38
C MET A 1 2.98 30.14 30.40
N ILE A 2 2.39 29.47 29.44
CA ILE A 2 3.12 28.76 28.36
C ILE A 2 3.72 29.88 27.47
N SER A 3 4.99 29.76 27.09
CA SER A 3 5.64 30.78 26.24
C SER A 3 5.03 30.75 24.82
N SER A 4 5.13 31.89 24.10
CA SER A 4 4.66 31.97 22.71
C SER A 4 5.30 30.91 21.80
N TYR A 5 6.56 30.56 22.05
CA TYR A 5 7.30 29.50 21.37
C TYR A 5 6.71 28.12 21.62
N GLN A 6 6.33 27.81 22.85
CA GLN A 6 5.66 26.57 23.22
C GLN A 6 4.24 26.46 22.62
N GLN A 7 3.54 27.57 22.47
CA GLN A 7 2.24 27.59 21.79
C GLN A 7 2.36 27.36 20.29
N GLU A 8 3.38 27.94 19.64
CA GLU A 8 3.68 27.68 18.21
C GLU A 8 4.11 26.24 17.96
N GLU A 9 4.92 25.66 18.84
CA GLU A 9 5.32 24.25 18.77
C GLU A 9 4.13 23.30 18.98
N GLU A 10 3.26 23.57 19.95
CA GLU A 10 2.02 22.80 20.16
C GLU A 10 1.07 22.92 18.95
N LEU A 11 0.92 24.13 18.39
CA LEU A 11 0.07 24.35 17.21
C LEU A 11 0.62 23.59 15.99
N TYR A 12 1.93 23.68 15.75
CA TYR A 12 2.62 22.94 14.69
C TYR A 12 2.46 21.42 14.87
N TYR A 13 2.62 20.94 16.10
CA TYR A 13 2.44 19.51 16.43
C TYR A 13 0.99 19.03 16.25
N MET A 14 0.02 19.89 16.56
CA MET A 14 -1.40 19.62 16.36
C MET A 14 -1.80 19.67 14.89
N GLU A 15 -1.20 20.54 14.08
CA GLU A 15 -1.39 20.58 12.63
C GLU A 15 -0.79 19.36 11.95
N GLN A 16 0.39 18.91 12.38
CA GLN A 16 1.00 17.66 11.90
C GLN A 16 0.10 16.44 12.21
N LYS A 17 -0.47 16.35 13.41
CA LYS A 17 -1.42 15.28 13.76
C LYS A 17 -2.70 15.28 12.91
N LYS A 18 -3.15 16.43 12.40
CA LYS A 18 -4.35 16.51 11.52
C LYS A 18 -4.14 15.89 10.16
N ASN A 19 -2.90 15.68 9.74
CA ASN A 19 -2.56 15.10 8.46
C ASN A 19 -2.28 13.59 8.50
N LEU A 20 -2.24 13.00 9.70
CA LEU A 20 -2.04 11.57 9.84
C LEU A 20 -3.35 10.79 9.69
N VAL A 21 -3.26 9.61 9.08
CA VAL A 21 -4.33 8.63 8.98
C VAL A 21 -3.81 7.26 9.39
N THR A 22 -4.66 6.49 10.06
CA THR A 22 -4.42 5.07 10.29
C THR A 22 -5.18 4.27 9.25
N LEU A 23 -4.50 3.33 8.61
CA LEU A 23 -5.08 2.48 7.56
C LEU A 23 -5.86 1.33 8.20
N GLY A 24 -7.15 1.56 8.47
CA GLY A 24 -8.04 0.56 9.05
C GLY A 24 -7.47 -0.08 10.31
N SER A 25 -7.57 -1.39 10.40
CA SER A 25 -7.08 -2.22 11.52
C SER A 25 -5.60 -2.58 11.43
N THR A 26 -4.86 -2.12 10.41
CA THR A 26 -3.44 -2.48 10.21
C THR A 26 -2.49 -1.90 11.26
N GLY A 27 -2.90 -0.85 12.00
CA GLY A 27 -2.03 -0.10 12.89
C GLY A 27 -1.01 0.80 12.17
N ILE A 28 -0.97 0.80 10.84
CA ILE A 28 -0.10 1.68 10.04
C ILE A 28 -0.67 3.09 10.08
N THR A 29 0.06 4.00 10.71
CA THR A 29 -0.29 5.42 10.78
C THR A 29 0.72 6.24 9.97
N VAL A 30 0.23 6.95 8.96
CA VAL A 30 1.04 7.66 7.98
C VAL A 30 0.42 9.00 7.61
N GLU A 31 1.20 9.86 6.96
CA GLU A 31 0.67 11.06 6.32
C GLU A 31 -0.42 10.70 5.29
N LYS A 32 -1.46 11.56 5.19
CA LYS A 32 -2.55 11.39 4.19
C LYS A 32 -2.03 11.30 2.76
N ASN A 33 -0.92 12.00 2.49
CA ASN A 33 -0.27 11.98 1.20
C ASN A 33 0.80 10.89 1.18
N SER A 34 0.58 9.89 0.35
CA SER A 34 1.53 8.81 0.07
C SER A 34 2.19 9.01 -1.30
N PHE A 35 3.25 8.27 -1.57
CA PHE A 35 3.94 8.32 -2.85
C PHE A 35 3.53 7.17 -3.76
N GLY A 36 2.77 7.47 -4.83
CA GLY A 36 2.48 6.50 -5.89
C GLY A 36 3.66 6.38 -6.85
N ALA A 37 4.32 5.23 -6.86
CA ALA A 37 5.56 5.01 -7.58
C ALA A 37 5.37 4.55 -9.06
N LEU A 38 4.16 4.53 -9.60
CA LEU A 38 3.94 4.25 -11.03
C LEU A 38 4.70 5.20 -11.96
N PRO A 39 4.69 6.54 -11.76
CA PRO A 39 5.35 7.45 -12.69
C PRO A 39 6.87 7.35 -12.74
N ILE A 40 7.54 6.87 -11.67
CA ILE A 40 9.00 6.81 -11.64
C ILE A 40 9.60 5.80 -12.63
N GLN A 41 8.81 4.88 -13.17
CA GLN A 41 9.25 3.97 -14.25
C GLN A 41 9.70 4.73 -15.51
N ARG A 42 9.33 6.00 -15.67
CA ARG A 42 9.61 6.83 -16.85
C ARG A 42 10.88 7.68 -16.75
N ILE A 43 11.58 7.63 -15.63
CA ILE A 43 12.79 8.42 -15.36
C ILE A 43 13.97 7.51 -15.02
N SER A 44 15.20 8.03 -15.05
CA SER A 44 16.37 7.24 -14.69
C SER A 44 16.33 6.78 -13.23
N LYS A 45 17.09 5.75 -12.90
CA LYS A 45 17.20 5.22 -11.53
C LYS A 45 17.69 6.29 -10.55
N GLU A 46 18.70 7.06 -10.95
CA GLU A 46 19.29 8.14 -10.15
C GLU A 46 18.27 9.24 -9.87
N ALA A 47 17.52 9.66 -10.89
CA ALA A 47 16.47 10.66 -10.74
C ALA A 47 15.34 10.16 -9.82
N ALA A 48 14.95 8.89 -9.96
CA ALA A 48 13.93 8.27 -9.11
C ALA A 48 14.38 8.21 -7.65
N ILE A 49 15.62 7.78 -7.38
CA ILE A 49 16.19 7.74 -6.02
C ILE A 49 16.19 9.14 -5.41
N GLY A 50 16.64 10.15 -6.16
CA GLY A 50 16.64 11.53 -5.69
C GLY A 50 15.24 12.03 -5.34
N LEU A 51 14.24 11.76 -6.19
CA LEU A 51 12.86 12.12 -5.95
C LEU A 51 12.24 11.42 -4.73
N LEU A 52 12.44 10.11 -4.60
CA LEU A 52 11.94 9.32 -3.47
C LEU A 52 12.55 9.78 -2.14
N ARG A 53 13.87 10.04 -2.11
CA ARG A 53 14.55 10.58 -0.92
C ARG A 53 14.09 12.00 -0.57
N LYS A 54 13.79 12.83 -1.57
CA LYS A 54 13.24 14.17 -1.36
C LYS A 54 11.82 14.10 -0.78
N ALA A 55 10.98 13.17 -1.26
CA ALA A 55 9.66 12.94 -0.70
C ALA A 55 9.75 12.47 0.77
N TYR A 56 10.67 11.56 1.07
CA TYR A 56 10.92 11.11 2.45
C TYR A 56 11.35 12.27 3.36
N ALA A 57 12.27 13.10 2.91
CA ALA A 57 12.71 14.28 3.67
C ALA A 57 11.58 15.30 3.91
N ALA A 58 10.53 15.28 3.08
CA ALA A 58 9.33 16.08 3.23
C ALA A 58 8.23 15.40 4.10
N GLY A 59 8.55 14.25 4.75
CA GLY A 59 7.65 13.55 5.66
C GLY A 59 6.84 12.40 5.06
N VAL A 60 6.97 12.11 3.76
CA VAL A 60 6.27 10.97 3.14
C VAL A 60 6.95 9.66 3.55
N THR A 61 6.21 8.80 4.24
CA THR A 61 6.71 7.51 4.73
C THR A 61 6.02 6.30 4.12
N PHE A 62 4.98 6.48 3.30
CA PHE A 62 4.25 5.40 2.65
C PHE A 62 4.45 5.44 1.13
N TYR A 63 4.94 4.32 0.55
CA TYR A 63 5.28 4.18 -0.86
C TYR A 63 4.51 3.02 -1.47
N ASP A 64 3.70 3.31 -2.49
CA ASP A 64 2.89 2.34 -3.22
C ASP A 64 3.51 2.07 -4.59
N THR A 65 3.82 0.80 -4.86
CA THR A 65 4.34 0.31 -6.13
C THR A 65 3.60 -0.94 -6.60
N ALA A 66 4.08 -1.64 -7.61
CA ALA A 66 3.52 -2.91 -8.08
C ALA A 66 4.54 -3.70 -8.90
N ARG A 67 4.38 -5.04 -8.92
CA ARG A 67 5.18 -5.93 -9.77
C ARG A 67 5.18 -5.50 -11.24
N TYR A 68 4.04 -5.00 -11.72
CA TYR A 68 3.84 -4.61 -13.12
C TYR A 68 4.24 -3.16 -13.45
N TYR A 69 4.82 -2.43 -12.50
CA TYR A 69 5.38 -1.09 -12.76
C TYR A 69 6.86 -1.17 -13.19
N THR A 70 7.15 -2.03 -14.13
CA THR A 70 8.48 -2.26 -14.75
C THR A 70 9.62 -2.35 -13.72
N ASP A 71 10.39 -1.29 -13.54
CA ASP A 71 11.55 -1.18 -12.66
C ASP A 71 11.27 -0.36 -11.37
N SER A 72 9.99 -0.03 -11.11
CA SER A 72 9.61 0.82 -9.97
C SER A 72 10.01 0.20 -8.63
N GLU A 73 9.78 -1.11 -8.42
CA GLU A 73 10.20 -1.80 -7.18
C GLU A 73 11.72 -1.73 -6.97
N GLU A 74 12.51 -1.89 -8.03
CA GLU A 74 13.97 -1.78 -7.96
C GLU A 74 14.42 -0.37 -7.57
N LYS A 75 13.75 0.67 -8.10
CA LYS A 75 14.04 2.07 -7.77
C LYS A 75 13.67 2.40 -6.33
N VAL A 76 12.51 1.91 -5.85
CA VAL A 76 12.10 2.04 -4.44
C VAL A 76 13.10 1.32 -3.53
N GLY A 77 13.44 0.07 -3.82
CA GLY A 77 14.41 -0.71 -3.05
C GLY A 77 15.78 -0.03 -2.97
N ALA A 78 16.28 0.50 -4.09
CA ALA A 78 17.55 1.23 -4.12
C ALA A 78 17.47 2.58 -3.35
N ALA A 79 16.33 3.26 -3.41
CA ALA A 79 16.16 4.52 -2.68
C ALA A 79 16.20 4.32 -1.16
N PHE A 80 15.70 3.21 -0.65
CA PHE A 80 15.51 2.98 0.79
C PHE A 80 16.40 1.84 1.35
N GLU A 81 17.42 1.45 0.62
CA GLU A 81 18.43 0.52 1.12
C GLU A 81 19.08 1.06 2.43
N GLY A 82 19.07 0.25 3.49
CA GLY A 82 19.51 0.63 4.83
C GLY A 82 18.54 1.53 5.61
N MET A 83 17.33 1.76 5.09
CA MET A 83 16.28 2.58 5.73
C MET A 83 14.90 1.91 5.70
N ARG A 84 14.86 0.61 5.49
CA ARG A 84 13.60 -0.13 5.30
C ARG A 84 12.62 0.01 6.48
N ASP A 85 13.14 0.09 7.68
CA ASP A 85 12.41 0.28 8.94
C ASP A 85 11.82 1.69 9.12
N LYS A 86 12.19 2.65 8.26
CA LYS A 86 11.72 4.04 8.32
C LYS A 86 10.52 4.31 7.41
N ILE A 87 10.11 3.34 6.60
CA ILE A 87 9.07 3.49 5.62
C ILE A 87 8.12 2.29 5.61
N TYR A 88 6.93 2.50 5.07
CA TYR A 88 5.98 1.46 4.72
C TYR A 88 5.93 1.30 3.20
N ILE A 89 5.91 0.04 2.76
CA ILE A 89 5.83 -0.30 1.34
C ILE A 89 4.57 -1.12 1.09
N ALA A 90 3.73 -0.64 0.18
CA ALA A 90 2.69 -1.42 -0.45
C ALA A 90 3.15 -1.81 -1.87
N THR A 91 3.04 -3.09 -2.21
CA THR A 91 3.21 -3.55 -3.60
C THR A 91 2.14 -4.58 -3.95
N LYS A 92 2.11 -5.00 -5.22
CA LYS A 92 0.96 -5.72 -5.76
C LYS A 92 1.41 -6.86 -6.66
N THR A 93 0.67 -7.98 -6.59
CA THR A 93 0.80 -9.11 -7.52
C THR A 93 -0.37 -9.15 -8.50
N GLY A 94 -0.10 -9.45 -9.75
CA GLY A 94 -1.12 -9.77 -10.75
C GLY A 94 -1.21 -11.27 -11.05
N ALA A 95 -0.60 -12.10 -10.23
CA ALA A 95 -0.61 -13.54 -10.40
C ALA A 95 -2.05 -14.09 -10.39
N THR A 96 -2.27 -15.11 -11.23
CA THR A 96 -3.54 -15.82 -11.36
C THR A 96 -3.48 -17.27 -10.85
N THR A 97 -2.30 -17.69 -10.35
CA THR A 97 -2.04 -19.02 -9.77
C THR A 97 -1.17 -18.89 -8.53
N ALA A 98 -1.26 -19.84 -7.61
CA ALA A 98 -0.41 -19.87 -6.43
C ALA A 98 1.09 -19.91 -6.75
N GLU A 99 1.51 -20.66 -7.79
CA GLU A 99 2.89 -20.69 -8.25
C GLU A 99 3.36 -19.31 -8.74
N GLY A 100 2.53 -18.65 -9.56
CA GLY A 100 2.79 -17.28 -10.04
C GLY A 100 2.89 -16.29 -8.89
N PHE A 101 2.03 -16.40 -7.89
CA PHE A 101 2.05 -15.58 -6.68
C PHE A 101 3.41 -15.69 -5.96
N TRP A 102 3.88 -16.89 -5.68
CA TRP A 102 5.16 -17.10 -5.00
C TRP A 102 6.33 -16.53 -5.80
N LYS A 103 6.34 -16.77 -7.11
CA LYS A 103 7.37 -16.21 -8.00
C LYS A 103 7.38 -14.68 -7.96
N GLU A 104 6.21 -14.04 -8.04
CA GLU A 104 6.09 -12.58 -8.00
C GLU A 104 6.47 -12.01 -6.63
N LEU A 105 6.05 -12.65 -5.53
CA LEU A 105 6.40 -12.22 -4.17
C LEU A 105 7.92 -12.25 -3.95
N HIS A 106 8.59 -13.35 -4.30
CA HIS A 106 10.05 -13.45 -4.18
C HIS A 106 10.76 -12.40 -5.03
N THR A 107 10.28 -12.17 -6.26
CA THR A 107 10.82 -11.13 -7.12
C THR A 107 10.63 -9.73 -6.52
N SER A 108 9.47 -9.45 -5.94
CA SER A 108 9.21 -8.16 -5.27
C SER A 108 10.13 -7.95 -4.08
N LEU A 109 10.32 -8.95 -3.22
CA LEU A 109 11.24 -8.89 -2.08
C LEU A 109 12.69 -8.63 -2.52
N GLU A 110 13.15 -9.34 -3.55
CA GLU A 110 14.48 -9.15 -4.14
C GLU A 110 14.66 -7.72 -4.68
N LYS A 111 13.71 -7.24 -5.49
CA LYS A 111 13.76 -5.91 -6.11
C LYS A 111 13.67 -4.79 -5.09
N LEU A 112 12.84 -4.95 -4.09
CA LEU A 112 12.69 -4.01 -2.97
C LEU A 112 13.83 -4.10 -1.95
N LYS A 113 14.73 -5.09 -2.07
CA LYS A 113 15.86 -5.32 -1.15
C LYS A 113 15.42 -5.45 0.30
N THR A 114 14.42 -6.26 0.55
CA THR A 114 13.81 -6.45 1.87
C THR A 114 13.34 -7.90 2.03
N ASP A 115 13.21 -8.35 3.26
CA ASP A 115 12.67 -9.66 3.63
C ASP A 115 11.17 -9.62 3.95
N TYR A 116 10.55 -8.41 4.01
CA TYR A 116 9.13 -8.25 4.24
C TYR A 116 8.52 -7.08 3.46
N ILE A 117 7.21 -7.17 3.20
CA ILE A 117 6.37 -6.12 2.61
C ILE A 117 5.29 -5.75 3.63
N ASP A 118 5.03 -4.46 3.83
CA ASP A 118 4.01 -4.03 4.81
C ASP A 118 2.60 -4.36 4.33
N ILE A 119 2.26 -4.03 3.08
CA ILE A 119 0.95 -4.37 2.49
C ILE A 119 1.18 -5.05 1.14
N TYR A 120 0.77 -6.31 1.01
CA TYR A 120 0.81 -7.02 -0.27
C TYR A 120 -0.59 -7.19 -0.82
N GLN A 121 -0.82 -6.79 -2.08
CA GLN A 121 -2.15 -6.63 -2.62
C GLN A 121 -2.35 -7.45 -3.89
N PHE A 122 -3.55 -8.01 -4.10
CA PHE A 122 -3.97 -8.46 -5.41
C PHE A 122 -4.23 -7.26 -6.32
N HIS A 123 -3.63 -7.25 -7.52
CA HIS A 123 -3.61 -6.10 -8.42
C HIS A 123 -4.78 -6.13 -9.40
N ASN A 124 -5.90 -5.53 -9.04
CA ASN A 124 -7.09 -5.39 -9.89
C ASN A 124 -7.59 -6.72 -10.49
N PRO A 125 -7.71 -7.79 -9.67
CA PRO A 125 -8.18 -9.07 -10.16
C PRO A 125 -9.62 -8.98 -10.71
N ALA A 126 -9.97 -9.88 -11.64
CA ALA A 126 -11.30 -9.93 -12.24
C ALA A 126 -12.38 -10.46 -11.27
N PHE A 127 -11.97 -11.08 -10.17
CA PHE A 127 -12.79 -11.66 -9.11
C PHE A 127 -12.18 -11.37 -7.75
N CYS A 128 -12.88 -11.61 -6.67
CA CYS A 128 -12.36 -11.50 -5.31
C CYS A 128 -11.72 -12.83 -4.88
N PRO A 129 -10.38 -12.96 -4.82
CA PRO A 129 -9.72 -14.16 -4.32
C PRO A 129 -10.14 -14.47 -2.88
N LYS A 130 -10.51 -15.72 -2.60
CA LYS A 130 -10.96 -16.18 -1.28
C LYS A 130 -10.63 -17.63 -1.03
N PRO A 131 -10.61 -18.09 0.23
CA PRO A 131 -10.32 -19.49 0.54
C PRO A 131 -11.25 -20.46 -0.20
N GLY A 132 -10.67 -21.50 -0.80
CA GLY A 132 -11.43 -22.55 -1.48
C GLY A 132 -12.01 -22.16 -2.84
N ASP A 133 -11.59 -21.05 -3.44
CA ASP A 133 -12.03 -20.61 -4.79
C ASP A 133 -11.40 -21.44 -5.93
N GLY A 134 -10.52 -22.36 -5.60
CA GLY A 134 -9.82 -23.26 -6.55
C GLY A 134 -8.56 -22.65 -7.17
N THR A 135 -8.24 -21.39 -6.90
CA THR A 135 -7.01 -20.77 -7.41
C THR A 135 -5.80 -20.95 -6.50
N GLY A 136 -6.02 -21.14 -5.20
CA GLY A 136 -4.99 -21.18 -4.16
C GLY A 136 -4.29 -19.85 -3.91
N LEU A 137 -4.79 -18.76 -4.48
CA LEU A 137 -4.17 -17.43 -4.36
C LEU A 137 -4.28 -16.88 -2.94
N TYR A 138 -5.47 -16.99 -2.33
CA TYR A 138 -5.69 -16.47 -0.99
C TYR A 138 -4.95 -17.29 0.06
N GLU A 139 -4.90 -18.63 -0.11
CA GLU A 139 -4.12 -19.52 0.72
C GLU A 139 -2.62 -19.18 0.67
N ALA A 140 -2.09 -18.90 -0.53
CA ALA A 140 -0.70 -18.47 -0.70
C ALA A 140 -0.43 -17.11 0.00
N MET A 141 -1.40 -16.19 -0.03
CA MET A 141 -1.32 -14.91 0.67
C MET A 141 -1.27 -15.11 2.20
N LEU A 142 -2.11 -15.98 2.75
CA LEU A 142 -2.10 -16.35 4.17
C LEU A 142 -0.77 -16.98 4.59
N GLU A 143 -0.29 -17.94 3.81
CA GLU A 143 0.99 -18.61 4.07
C GLU A 143 2.16 -17.61 4.04
N ALA A 144 2.16 -16.64 3.10
CA ALA A 144 3.16 -15.58 3.04
C ALA A 144 3.12 -14.67 4.30
N LYS A 145 1.92 -14.42 4.83
CA LYS A 145 1.74 -13.66 6.08
C LYS A 145 2.25 -14.47 7.29
N GLU A 146 1.92 -15.74 7.40
CA GLU A 146 2.42 -16.62 8.45
C GLU A 146 3.95 -16.75 8.46
N LYS A 147 4.57 -16.75 7.28
CA LYS A 147 6.02 -16.73 7.12
C LYS A 147 6.67 -15.37 7.41
N GLY A 148 5.88 -14.33 7.67
CA GLY A 148 6.36 -12.97 7.94
C GLY A 148 6.89 -12.24 6.70
N MET A 149 6.69 -12.78 5.49
CA MET A 149 7.09 -12.15 4.23
C MET A 149 6.21 -10.97 3.87
N ILE A 150 4.97 -10.97 4.34
CA ILE A 150 4.04 -9.84 4.25
C ILE A 150 3.39 -9.60 5.63
N ARG A 151 3.03 -8.37 5.92
CA ARG A 151 2.40 -8.01 7.20
C ARG A 151 0.88 -7.91 7.10
N HIS A 152 0.38 -7.30 6.03
CA HIS A 152 -1.05 -7.06 5.80
C HIS A 152 -1.46 -7.51 4.41
N ILE A 153 -2.68 -8.04 4.33
CA ILE A 153 -3.30 -8.51 3.09
C ILE A 153 -4.21 -7.44 2.54
N GLY A 154 -3.98 -7.06 1.28
CA GLY A 154 -4.80 -6.08 0.60
C GLY A 154 -5.30 -6.53 -0.77
N ILE A 155 -6.19 -5.73 -1.31
CA ILE A 155 -6.68 -5.87 -2.68
C ILE A 155 -6.82 -4.48 -3.31
N THR A 156 -6.52 -4.36 -4.61
CA THR A 156 -6.86 -3.16 -5.37
C THR A 156 -7.91 -3.54 -6.41
N ASN A 157 -8.89 -2.69 -6.65
CA ASN A 157 -9.84 -2.94 -7.72
C ASN A 157 -10.44 -1.66 -8.30
N HIS A 158 -10.71 -1.69 -9.62
CA HIS A 158 -11.41 -0.62 -10.34
C HIS A 158 -12.90 -0.96 -10.53
N ARG A 159 -13.31 -2.18 -10.19
CA ARG A 159 -14.69 -2.66 -10.34
C ARG A 159 -15.40 -2.61 -9.00
N LEU A 160 -16.46 -1.84 -8.92
CA LEU A 160 -17.26 -1.68 -7.70
C LEU A 160 -17.75 -3.03 -7.14
N ASN A 161 -18.24 -3.93 -8.00
CA ASN A 161 -18.73 -5.23 -7.55
C ASN A 161 -17.67 -6.08 -6.85
N VAL A 162 -16.43 -6.13 -7.39
CA VAL A 162 -15.33 -6.87 -6.74
C VAL A 162 -14.87 -6.16 -5.47
N ALA A 163 -14.87 -4.84 -5.46
CA ALA A 163 -14.52 -4.05 -4.28
C ALA A 163 -15.53 -4.26 -3.14
N HIS A 164 -16.84 -4.27 -3.42
CA HIS A 164 -17.88 -4.61 -2.44
C HIS A 164 -17.73 -6.04 -1.93
N GLU A 165 -17.52 -7.02 -2.84
CA GLU A 165 -17.28 -8.41 -2.44
C GLU A 165 -16.07 -8.54 -1.51
N ALA A 166 -15.00 -7.79 -1.75
CA ALA A 166 -13.83 -7.78 -0.88
C ALA A 166 -14.15 -7.24 0.53
N ILE A 167 -14.92 -6.16 0.63
CA ILE A 167 -15.38 -5.61 1.91
C ILE A 167 -16.27 -6.61 2.65
N GLU A 168 -17.28 -7.16 1.97
CA GLU A 168 -18.25 -8.10 2.55
C GLU A 168 -17.58 -9.40 3.04
N SER A 169 -16.51 -9.82 2.37
CA SER A 169 -15.78 -11.03 2.74
C SER A 169 -15.08 -10.93 4.09
N GLY A 170 -14.70 -9.72 4.54
CA GLY A 170 -13.89 -9.51 5.73
C GLY A 170 -12.47 -10.09 5.67
N LEU A 171 -12.00 -10.47 4.47
CA LEU A 171 -10.73 -11.17 4.28
C LEU A 171 -9.55 -10.21 4.08
N TYR A 172 -9.81 -8.97 3.73
CA TYR A 172 -8.81 -7.97 3.35
C TYR A 172 -8.69 -6.88 4.41
N GLU A 173 -7.46 -6.54 4.78
CA GLU A 173 -7.16 -5.50 5.75
C GLU A 173 -7.10 -4.11 5.10
N THR A 174 -6.90 -4.07 3.77
CA THR A 174 -6.89 -2.83 2.98
C THR A 174 -7.55 -3.03 1.62
N LEU A 175 -8.27 -2.01 1.17
CA LEU A 175 -8.78 -1.90 -0.19
C LEU A 175 -8.27 -0.60 -0.82
N GLN A 176 -7.58 -0.71 -1.96
CA GLN A 176 -7.19 0.45 -2.78
C GLN A 176 -8.14 0.57 -3.96
N PHE A 177 -8.83 1.71 -4.04
CA PHE A 177 -9.83 2.00 -5.05
C PHE A 177 -9.61 3.41 -5.63
N PRO A 178 -9.79 3.62 -6.95
CA PRO A 178 -9.70 4.95 -7.54
C PRO A 178 -10.79 5.87 -7.01
N PHE A 179 -10.41 6.97 -6.36
CA PHE A 179 -11.34 7.97 -5.87
C PHE A 179 -10.80 9.36 -6.19
N CYS A 180 -11.53 10.12 -6.99
CA CYS A 180 -11.11 11.43 -7.46
C CYS A 180 -12.30 12.38 -7.60
N TYR A 181 -12.09 13.57 -8.13
CA TYR A 181 -13.15 14.55 -8.36
C TYR A 181 -14.31 14.05 -9.24
N LEU A 182 -14.06 13.05 -10.09
CA LEU A 182 -15.07 12.43 -10.96
C LEU A 182 -15.79 11.25 -10.30
N ALA A 183 -15.55 10.99 -9.02
CA ALA A 183 -16.22 9.92 -8.28
C ALA A 183 -17.74 10.17 -8.24
N THR A 184 -18.47 9.07 -8.35
CA THR A 184 -19.94 9.03 -8.31
C THR A 184 -20.44 8.75 -6.89
N ASP A 185 -21.76 8.84 -6.68
CA ASP A 185 -22.39 8.45 -5.42
C ASP A 185 -22.10 6.99 -5.03
N LYS A 186 -21.99 6.09 -6.03
CA LYS A 186 -21.64 4.68 -5.81
C LYS A 186 -20.20 4.50 -5.30
N ASP A 187 -19.26 5.32 -5.79
CA ASP A 187 -17.89 5.32 -5.29
C ASP A 187 -17.82 5.87 -3.85
N LEU A 188 -18.67 6.85 -3.55
CA LEU A 188 -18.81 7.41 -2.22
C LEU A 188 -19.40 6.39 -1.23
N GLU A 189 -20.40 5.62 -1.68
CA GLU A 189 -21.00 4.52 -0.93
C GLU A 189 -19.97 3.46 -0.56
N LEU A 190 -19.11 3.05 -1.52
CA LEU A 190 -18.00 2.14 -1.29
C LEU A 190 -17.05 2.65 -0.19
N VAL A 191 -16.68 3.94 -0.23
CA VAL A 191 -15.82 4.55 0.80
C VAL A 191 -16.48 4.49 2.18
N GLN A 192 -17.81 4.69 2.26
CA GLN A 192 -18.56 4.58 3.51
C GLN A 192 -18.58 3.14 4.03
N ASP A 193 -18.73 2.17 3.15
CA ASP A 193 -18.74 0.74 3.51
C ASP A 193 -17.35 0.28 3.98
N CYS A 194 -16.27 0.72 3.33
CA CYS A 194 -14.92 0.53 3.85
C CYS A 194 -14.76 1.07 5.29
N LYS A 195 -15.27 2.27 5.57
CA LYS A 195 -15.18 2.86 6.91
C LYS A 195 -15.98 2.11 7.96
N LYS A 196 -17.11 1.51 7.60
CA LYS A 196 -17.93 0.70 8.51
C LYS A 196 -17.27 -0.65 8.80
N ALA A 197 -16.56 -1.19 7.82
CA ALA A 197 -15.89 -2.48 7.94
C ALA A 197 -14.57 -2.41 8.73
N GLY A 198 -13.99 -1.22 8.91
CA GLY A 198 -12.73 -0.98 9.63
C GLY A 198 -11.53 -1.09 8.72
#